data_bcaf09422977faa83479dc305102684e
#
_entry.id   bcaf09422977faa83479dc305102684e
#
_cell.length_a   1.000
_cell.length_b   1.000
_cell.length_c   1.000
_cell.angle_alpha   90.00
_cell.angle_beta   90.00
_cell.angle_gamma   90.00
#
_symmetry.space_group_name_H-M   'P 1'
#
loop_
_entity.id
_entity.type
_entity.pdbx_description
1 polymer ?
#
loop_
_entity_poly.entity_id
_entity_poly.type
_entity_poly.pdbx_seq_one_letter_code
_entity_poly.pdbx_strand_id
1 'polypeptide(L)'
;MTLVLPDTNVWLDYFLPARPAHAASSALIARCLRQGVTLLTTSGILKDLCFLLELEQKRWLLAQGASPSERQALVARDQAHASTQLVLDNSTLVCGTPNSARMALKLTSVHPDFEDNLIVAAALHARADMLVTNDAQLLRHSPAPALSSEDALAWLATLSAKQAPAP
;
A
#
# COMPACT_ATOMS: atom_id res chain seq x y z
N MET A 1 13.52 -10.07 11.13
CA MET A 1 12.91 -9.94 9.79
C MET A 1 11.81 -8.90 9.93
N THR A 2 11.90 -7.80 9.21
CA THR A 2 10.94 -6.68 9.34
C THR A 2 9.75 -6.90 8.41
N LEU A 3 8.52 -6.81 8.93
CA LEU A 3 7.26 -6.99 8.22
C LEU A 3 6.57 -5.63 8.04
N VAL A 4 6.37 -5.21 6.80
CA VAL A 4 5.77 -3.92 6.45
C VAL A 4 4.52 -4.16 5.60
N LEU A 5 3.38 -3.60 6.00
CA LEU A 5 2.15 -3.62 5.23
C LEU A 5 1.89 -2.23 4.64
N PRO A 6 2.22 -1.98 3.36
CA PRO A 6 1.83 -0.75 2.68
C PRO A 6 0.34 -0.79 2.35
N ASP A 7 -0.36 0.29 2.67
CA ASP A 7 -1.75 0.53 2.31
C ASP A 7 -1.92 0.76 0.79
N THR A 8 -3.13 0.65 0.29
CA THR A 8 -3.47 0.89 -1.13
C THR A 8 -3.00 2.28 -1.60
N ASN A 9 -3.15 3.32 -0.76
CA ASN A 9 -2.73 4.68 -1.11
C ASN A 9 -1.21 4.78 -1.33
N VAL A 10 -0.40 4.02 -0.59
CA VAL A 10 1.06 3.98 -0.75
C VAL A 10 1.46 3.32 -2.07
N TRP A 11 0.77 2.26 -2.47
CA TRP A 11 0.98 1.63 -3.77
C TRP A 11 0.53 2.51 -4.93
N LEU A 12 -0.60 3.23 -4.77
CA LEU A 12 -1.03 4.23 -5.75
C LEU A 12 -0.02 5.35 -5.89
N ASP A 13 0.52 5.86 -4.77
CA ASP A 13 1.58 6.85 -4.78
C ASP A 13 2.85 6.33 -5.48
N TYR A 14 3.18 5.05 -5.29
CA TYR A 14 4.31 4.42 -5.97
C TYR A 14 4.14 4.38 -7.50
N PHE A 15 2.95 4.02 -8.00
CA PHE A 15 2.70 3.84 -9.43
C PHE A 15 2.33 5.13 -10.16
N LEU A 16 1.85 6.16 -9.47
CA LEU A 16 1.30 7.38 -10.07
C LEU A 16 2.17 8.61 -9.76
N PRO A 17 3.07 9.01 -10.69
CA PRO A 17 4.03 10.11 -10.45
C PRO A 17 3.41 11.46 -10.12
N ALA A 18 2.16 11.70 -10.54
CA ALA A 18 1.45 12.95 -10.27
C ALA A 18 0.94 13.08 -8.82
N ARG A 19 1.01 12.02 -8.01
CA ARG A 19 0.53 12.04 -6.63
C ARG A 19 1.57 12.68 -5.70
N PRO A 20 1.12 13.46 -4.68
CA PRO A 20 2.04 14.24 -3.81
C PRO A 20 3.07 13.38 -3.08
N ALA A 21 2.69 12.19 -2.62
CA ALA A 21 3.58 11.30 -1.86
C ALA A 21 4.40 10.32 -2.74
N HIS A 22 4.37 10.48 -4.09
CA HIS A 22 5.05 9.58 -5.02
C HIS A 22 6.54 9.40 -4.68
N ALA A 23 7.27 10.49 -4.46
CA ALA A 23 8.71 10.41 -4.20
C ALA A 23 9.03 9.62 -2.92
N ALA A 24 8.30 9.86 -1.83
CA ALA A 24 8.48 9.18 -0.56
C ALA A 24 8.09 7.70 -0.65
N SER A 25 6.93 7.39 -1.25
CA SER A 25 6.44 6.02 -1.40
C SER A 25 7.37 5.20 -2.32
N SER A 26 7.85 5.79 -3.42
CA SER A 26 8.80 5.14 -4.32
C SER A 26 10.13 4.84 -3.64
N ALA A 27 10.67 5.80 -2.90
CA ALA A 27 11.90 5.59 -2.13
C ALA A 27 11.75 4.53 -1.06
N LEU A 28 10.59 4.49 -0.37
CA LEU A 28 10.27 3.50 0.65
C LEU A 28 10.23 2.09 0.07
N ILE A 29 9.42 1.86 -0.97
CA ILE A 29 9.28 0.53 -1.62
C ILE A 29 10.64 0.05 -2.13
N ALA A 30 11.38 0.92 -2.85
CA ALA A 30 12.71 0.59 -3.33
C ALA A 30 13.68 0.23 -2.20
N ARG A 31 13.58 0.91 -1.05
CA ARG A 31 14.38 0.58 0.13
C ARG A 31 13.99 -0.76 0.74
N CYS A 32 12.70 -1.03 0.91
CA CYS A 32 12.21 -2.32 1.41
C CYS A 32 12.78 -3.48 0.59
N LEU A 33 12.67 -3.40 -0.73
CA LEU A 33 13.16 -4.43 -1.65
C LEU A 33 14.68 -4.64 -1.53
N ARG A 34 15.47 -3.54 -1.44
CA ARG A 34 16.92 -3.63 -1.32
C ARG A 34 17.41 -4.18 0.03
N GLN A 35 16.67 -3.96 1.11
CA GLN A 35 17.07 -4.37 2.46
C GLN A 35 16.49 -5.71 2.89
N GLY A 36 15.77 -6.42 2.01
CA GLY A 36 15.15 -7.70 2.36
C GLY A 36 14.03 -7.55 3.41
N VAL A 37 13.39 -6.38 3.47
CA VAL A 37 12.17 -6.18 4.25
C VAL A 37 11.05 -6.96 3.59
N THR A 38 10.29 -7.72 4.37
CA THR A 38 9.12 -8.42 3.85
C THR A 38 7.96 -7.46 3.70
N LEU A 39 7.59 -7.18 2.46
CA LEU A 39 6.35 -6.48 2.15
C LEU A 39 5.18 -7.44 2.31
N LEU A 40 4.11 -6.97 2.93
CA LEU A 40 2.85 -7.68 3.06
C LEU A 40 1.80 -7.03 2.15
N THR A 41 0.86 -7.83 1.67
CA THR A 41 -0.30 -7.34 0.93
C THR A 41 -1.54 -8.17 1.28
N THR A 42 -2.73 -7.71 0.92
CA THR A 42 -3.98 -8.44 1.07
C THR A 42 -4.72 -8.51 -0.27
N SER A 43 -5.65 -9.45 -0.40
CA SER A 43 -6.51 -9.51 -1.60
C SER A 43 -7.35 -8.24 -1.79
N GLY A 44 -7.72 -7.56 -0.69
CA GLY A 44 -8.40 -6.26 -0.73
C GLY A 44 -7.52 -5.19 -1.37
N ILE A 45 -6.29 -5.03 -0.88
CA ILE A 45 -5.30 -4.08 -1.44
C ILE A 45 -5.09 -4.34 -2.93
N LEU A 46 -4.91 -5.61 -3.35
CA LEU A 46 -4.69 -5.95 -4.75
C LEU A 46 -5.93 -5.62 -5.62
N LYS A 47 -7.13 -5.91 -5.12
CA LYS A 47 -8.41 -5.58 -5.80
C LYS A 47 -8.54 -4.07 -6.00
N ASP A 48 -8.33 -3.29 -4.93
CA ASP A 48 -8.51 -1.84 -4.97
C ASP A 48 -7.43 -1.17 -5.81
N LEU A 49 -6.18 -1.63 -5.70
CA LEU A 49 -5.09 -1.14 -6.51
C LEU A 49 -5.36 -1.35 -8.01
N CYS A 50 -5.75 -2.55 -8.41
CA CYS A 50 -6.07 -2.87 -9.80
C CYS A 50 -7.18 -1.97 -10.34
N PHE A 51 -8.28 -1.84 -9.58
CA PHE A 51 -9.41 -1.01 -9.97
C PHE A 51 -9.05 0.48 -10.07
N LEU A 52 -8.34 1.00 -9.06
CA LEU A 52 -8.01 2.43 -8.99
C LEU A 52 -6.96 2.82 -10.03
N LEU A 53 -5.97 1.98 -10.33
CA LEU A 53 -5.00 2.25 -11.40
C LEU A 53 -5.68 2.32 -12.77
N GLU A 54 -6.57 1.39 -13.07
CA GLU A 54 -7.35 1.42 -14.32
C GLU A 54 -8.22 2.69 -14.40
N LEU A 55 -8.86 3.06 -13.29
CA LEU A 55 -9.71 4.24 -13.20
C LEU A 55 -8.91 5.55 -13.41
N GLU A 56 -7.74 5.69 -12.78
CA GLU A 56 -6.88 6.88 -12.91
C GLU A 56 -6.36 7.04 -14.33
N GLN A 57 -6.00 5.96 -15.01
CA GLN A 57 -5.59 6.02 -16.40
C GLN A 57 -6.75 6.46 -17.32
N LYS A 58 -7.96 5.93 -17.10
CA LYS A 58 -9.14 6.37 -17.85
C LYS A 58 -9.47 7.84 -17.60
N ARG A 59 -9.36 8.31 -16.34
CA ARG A 59 -9.53 9.72 -15.97
C ARG A 59 -8.52 10.62 -16.67
N TRP A 60 -7.26 10.19 -16.71
CA TRP A 60 -6.20 10.92 -17.40
C TRP A 60 -6.50 11.06 -18.90
N LEU A 61 -6.94 9.99 -19.58
CA LEU A 61 -7.33 10.04 -20.99
C LEU A 61 -8.50 11.00 -21.25
N LEU A 62 -9.53 10.95 -20.38
CA LEU A 62 -10.68 11.87 -20.46
C LEU A 62 -10.25 13.34 -20.29
N ALA A 63 -9.33 13.61 -19.36
CA ALA A 63 -8.80 14.97 -19.14
C ALA A 63 -8.03 15.54 -20.34
N GLN A 64 -7.50 14.66 -21.22
CA GLN A 64 -6.88 15.07 -22.50
C GLN A 64 -7.92 15.37 -23.62
N GLY A 65 -9.21 15.38 -23.28
CA GLY A 65 -10.29 15.65 -24.24
C GLY A 65 -10.65 14.47 -25.17
N ALA A 66 -10.14 13.28 -24.86
CA ALA A 66 -10.42 12.08 -25.64
C ALA A 66 -11.38 11.15 -24.89
N SER A 67 -12.46 10.70 -25.55
CA SER A 67 -13.17 9.52 -25.07
C SER A 67 -12.25 8.31 -25.29
N PRO A 68 -11.93 7.52 -24.24
CA PRO A 68 -11.05 6.37 -24.41
C PRO A 68 -11.60 5.41 -25.45
N SER A 69 -10.83 5.10 -26.47
CA SER A 69 -11.17 4.01 -27.40
C SER A 69 -11.15 2.67 -26.67
N GLU A 70 -11.83 1.67 -27.23
CA GLU A 70 -11.82 0.31 -26.68
C GLU A 70 -10.38 -0.22 -26.50
N ARG A 71 -9.48 0.07 -27.44
CA ARG A 71 -8.06 -0.29 -27.35
C ARG A 71 -7.36 0.39 -26.19
N GLN A 72 -7.62 1.68 -25.94
CA GLN A 72 -7.03 2.41 -24.81
C GLN A 72 -7.56 1.90 -23.47
N ALA A 73 -8.84 1.52 -23.40
CA ALA A 73 -9.42 0.90 -22.21
C ALA A 73 -8.77 -0.47 -21.92
N LEU A 74 -8.49 -1.27 -22.95
CA LEU A 74 -7.76 -2.53 -22.81
C LEU A 74 -6.34 -2.32 -22.30
N VAL A 75 -5.59 -1.37 -22.85
CA VAL A 75 -4.23 -1.03 -22.40
C VAL A 75 -4.23 -0.58 -20.95
N ALA A 76 -5.17 0.28 -20.54
CA ALA A 76 -5.30 0.73 -19.16
C ALA A 76 -5.51 -0.45 -18.19
N ARG A 77 -6.37 -1.39 -18.56
CA ARG A 77 -6.61 -2.60 -17.77
C ARG A 77 -5.37 -3.50 -17.69
N ASP A 78 -4.70 -3.74 -18.82
CA ASP A 78 -3.53 -4.61 -18.86
C ASP A 78 -2.36 -4.02 -18.04
N GLN A 79 -2.19 -2.70 -18.04
CA GLN A 79 -1.21 -2.00 -17.20
C GLN A 79 -1.56 -2.10 -15.72
N ALA A 80 -2.85 -1.94 -15.35
CA ALA A 80 -3.30 -2.11 -13.97
C ALA A 80 -3.05 -3.55 -13.46
N HIS A 81 -3.34 -4.56 -14.31
CA HIS A 81 -3.05 -5.96 -14.00
C HIS A 81 -1.56 -6.22 -13.82
N ALA A 82 -0.70 -5.71 -14.72
CA ALA A 82 0.75 -5.86 -14.62
C ALA A 82 1.31 -5.22 -13.35
N SER A 83 0.83 -4.02 -12.99
CA SER A 83 1.21 -3.35 -11.74
C SER A 83 0.78 -4.15 -10.50
N THR A 84 -0.44 -4.69 -10.51
CA THR A 84 -0.95 -5.52 -9.42
C THR A 84 -0.15 -6.83 -9.29
N GLN A 85 0.20 -7.45 -10.42
CA GLN A 85 1.07 -8.64 -10.44
C GLN A 85 2.43 -8.34 -9.83
N LEU A 86 3.03 -7.19 -10.15
CA LEU A 86 4.31 -6.77 -9.56
C LEU A 86 4.23 -6.65 -8.04
N VAL A 87 3.13 -6.12 -7.49
CA VAL A 87 2.94 -6.08 -6.03
C VAL A 87 2.83 -7.50 -5.47
N LEU A 88 2.06 -8.37 -6.09
CA LEU A 88 1.90 -9.76 -5.65
C LEU A 88 3.22 -10.53 -5.67
N ASP A 89 4.03 -10.35 -6.70
CA ASP A 89 5.32 -11.05 -6.85
C ASP A 89 6.38 -10.58 -5.84
N ASN A 90 6.24 -9.36 -5.31
CA ASN A 90 7.18 -8.77 -4.35
C ASN A 90 6.64 -8.69 -2.93
N SER A 91 5.49 -9.29 -2.64
CA SER A 91 4.86 -9.25 -1.32
C SER A 91 4.42 -10.63 -0.85
N THR A 92 4.31 -10.79 0.46
CA THR A 92 3.65 -11.95 1.06
C THR A 92 2.16 -11.65 1.25
N LEU A 93 1.31 -12.49 0.68
CA LEU A 93 -0.14 -12.35 0.79
C LEU A 93 -0.61 -12.74 2.19
N VAL A 94 -1.24 -11.81 2.89
CA VAL A 94 -1.92 -12.03 4.16
C VAL A 94 -3.38 -12.39 3.87
N CYS A 95 -3.75 -13.61 4.18
CA CYS A 95 -5.14 -14.07 3.99
C CYS A 95 -6.03 -13.55 5.11
N GLY A 96 -7.19 -13.01 4.72
CA GLY A 96 -8.22 -12.63 5.67
C GLY A 96 -8.81 -13.86 6.39
N THR A 97 -9.12 -13.71 7.66
CA THR A 97 -9.80 -14.72 8.46
C THR A 97 -11.17 -14.20 8.92
N PRO A 98 -12.11 -15.09 9.32
CA PRO A 98 -13.36 -14.64 9.93
C PRO A 98 -13.13 -13.74 11.16
N ASN A 99 -12.05 -13.97 11.90
CA ASN A 99 -11.70 -13.16 13.08
C ASN A 99 -11.18 -11.78 12.70
N SER A 100 -10.34 -11.66 11.64
CA SER A 100 -9.91 -10.34 11.16
C SER A 100 -11.08 -9.54 10.60
N ALA A 101 -12.03 -10.16 9.90
CA ALA A 101 -13.25 -9.49 9.46
C ALA A 101 -14.12 -9.00 10.63
N ARG A 102 -14.32 -9.84 11.67
CA ARG A 102 -15.04 -9.42 12.89
C ARG A 102 -14.31 -8.30 13.63
N MET A 103 -12.99 -8.29 13.64
CA MET A 103 -12.18 -7.22 14.21
C MET A 103 -12.41 -5.92 13.44
N ALA A 104 -12.34 -5.94 12.11
CA ALA A 104 -12.57 -4.76 11.28
C ALA A 104 -13.95 -4.12 11.54
N LEU A 105 -14.99 -4.93 11.73
CA LEU A 105 -16.33 -4.41 12.09
C LEU A 105 -16.37 -3.70 13.45
N LYS A 106 -15.43 -3.95 14.34
CA LYS A 106 -15.34 -3.28 15.66
C LYS A 106 -14.46 -2.02 15.63
N LEU A 107 -13.72 -1.80 14.55
CA LEU A 107 -12.79 -0.67 14.40
C LEU A 107 -13.44 0.59 13.79
N THR A 108 -14.77 0.74 13.89
CA THR A 108 -15.50 1.89 13.34
C THR A 108 -15.08 3.24 13.93
N SER A 109 -14.48 3.24 15.14
CA SER A 109 -13.87 4.43 15.75
C SER A 109 -12.49 4.77 15.19
N VAL A 110 -11.83 3.83 14.50
CA VAL A 110 -10.53 4.03 13.85
C VAL A 110 -10.75 4.67 12.49
N HIS A 111 -11.59 4.07 11.67
CA HIS A 111 -11.96 4.62 10.37
C HIS A 111 -13.43 4.29 10.03
N PRO A 112 -14.20 5.21 9.40
CA PRO A 112 -15.57 4.93 9.00
C PRO A 112 -15.64 3.93 7.84
N ASP A 113 -14.59 3.84 7.02
CA ASP A 113 -14.52 2.88 5.92
C ASP A 113 -14.14 1.50 6.43
N PHE A 114 -14.93 0.51 6.03
CA PHE A 114 -14.68 -0.88 6.42
C PHE A 114 -13.43 -1.48 5.76
N GLU A 115 -13.10 -1.05 4.52
CA GLU A 115 -11.92 -1.55 3.81
C GLU A 115 -10.63 -1.10 4.52
N ASP A 116 -10.55 0.14 5.00
CA ASP A 116 -9.43 0.62 5.81
C ASP A 116 -9.29 -0.16 7.12
N ASN A 117 -10.43 -0.46 7.78
CA ASN A 117 -10.42 -1.27 8.99
C ASN A 117 -9.99 -2.73 8.73
N LEU A 118 -10.25 -3.27 7.53
CA LEU A 118 -9.72 -4.58 7.13
C LEU A 118 -8.20 -4.57 6.98
N ILE A 119 -7.62 -3.48 6.48
CA ILE A 119 -6.17 -3.31 6.36
C ILE A 119 -5.54 -3.28 7.76
N VAL A 120 -6.10 -2.50 8.69
CA VAL A 120 -5.66 -2.47 10.09
C VAL A 120 -5.76 -3.85 10.74
N ALA A 121 -6.88 -4.55 10.55
CA ALA A 121 -7.07 -5.91 11.07
C ALA A 121 -6.07 -6.92 10.47
N ALA A 122 -5.71 -6.76 9.19
CA ALA A 122 -4.69 -7.57 8.55
C ALA A 122 -3.29 -7.30 9.11
N ALA A 123 -2.94 -6.02 9.36
CA ALA A 123 -1.68 -5.64 9.98
C ALA A 123 -1.52 -6.27 11.38
N LEU A 124 -2.56 -6.20 12.20
CA LEU A 124 -2.59 -6.80 13.54
C LEU A 124 -2.51 -8.33 13.47
N HIS A 125 -3.25 -8.96 12.57
CA HIS A 125 -3.26 -10.40 12.39
C HIS A 125 -1.90 -10.95 11.96
N ALA A 126 -1.26 -10.28 11.00
CA ALA A 126 0.07 -10.62 10.51
C ALA A 126 1.20 -10.23 11.47
N ARG A 127 0.89 -9.50 12.55
CA ARG A 127 1.87 -8.90 13.45
C ARG A 127 2.89 -8.06 12.67
N ALA A 128 2.39 -7.27 11.72
CA ALA A 128 3.24 -6.35 10.97
C ALA A 128 3.98 -5.41 11.93
N ASP A 129 5.26 -5.20 11.71
CA ASP A 129 6.05 -4.24 12.49
C ASP A 129 5.55 -2.81 12.24
N MET A 130 4.99 -2.56 11.03
CA MET A 130 4.32 -1.31 10.72
C MET A 130 3.29 -1.48 9.58
N LEU A 131 2.20 -0.74 9.70
CA LEU A 131 1.31 -0.34 8.63
C LEU A 131 1.86 0.97 8.06
N VAL A 132 2.09 1.04 6.75
CA VAL A 132 2.45 2.30 6.10
C VAL A 132 1.23 2.83 5.36
N THR A 133 0.84 4.03 5.71
CA THR A 133 -0.31 4.73 5.10
C THR A 133 -0.05 6.22 5.05
N ASN A 134 -0.61 6.90 4.04
CA ASN A 134 -0.63 8.36 3.97
C ASN A 134 -2.01 8.93 4.37
N ASP A 135 -2.92 8.08 4.86
CA ASP A 135 -4.19 8.52 5.42
C ASP A 135 -4.04 9.07 6.84
N ALA A 136 -4.44 10.32 7.03
CA ALA A 136 -4.26 11.03 8.30
C ALA A 136 -5.10 10.43 9.44
N GLN A 137 -6.22 9.77 9.14
CA GLN A 137 -7.08 9.17 10.15
C GLN A 137 -6.49 7.84 10.64
N LEU A 138 -5.99 7.01 9.74
CA LEU A 138 -5.27 5.78 10.08
C LEU A 138 -3.99 6.09 10.86
N LEU A 139 -3.23 7.12 10.48
CA LEU A 139 -2.03 7.55 11.21
C LEU A 139 -2.33 7.94 12.66
N ARG A 140 -3.50 8.54 12.93
CA ARG A 140 -3.87 9.02 14.28
C ARG A 140 -4.51 7.95 15.15
N HIS A 141 -5.27 7.03 14.56
CA HIS A 141 -6.19 6.18 15.33
C HIS A 141 -5.93 4.68 15.17
N SER A 142 -5.04 4.27 14.27
CA SER A 142 -4.73 2.85 14.10
C SER A 142 -4.16 2.21 15.37
N PRO A 143 -4.71 1.10 15.85
CA PRO A 143 -4.11 0.33 16.94
C PRO A 143 -2.87 -0.46 16.50
N ALA A 144 -2.64 -0.66 15.19
CA ALA A 144 -1.37 -1.14 14.66
C ALA A 144 -0.38 0.02 14.57
N PRO A 145 0.94 -0.20 14.76
CA PRO A 145 1.94 0.83 14.51
C PRO A 145 1.79 1.36 13.08
N ALA A 146 1.46 2.64 12.92
CA ALA A 146 1.23 3.25 11.62
C ALA A 146 2.21 4.41 11.40
N LEU A 147 2.82 4.45 10.22
CA LEU A 147 3.76 5.50 9.80
C LEU A 147 3.40 5.99 8.39
N SER A 148 3.67 7.27 8.14
CA SER A 148 3.66 7.81 6.78
C SER A 148 4.78 7.19 5.92
N SER A 149 4.71 7.33 4.60
CA SER A 149 5.79 6.88 3.71
C SER A 149 7.13 7.55 4.05
N GLU A 150 7.14 8.83 4.44
CA GLU A 150 8.34 9.57 4.86
C GLU A 150 8.90 9.04 6.18
N ASP A 151 8.05 8.89 7.20
CA ASP A 151 8.47 8.43 8.52
C ASP A 151 8.96 6.99 8.48
N ALA A 152 8.28 6.12 7.71
CA ALA A 152 8.71 4.74 7.51
C ALA A 152 10.08 4.66 6.80
N LEU A 153 10.31 5.50 5.80
CA LEU A 153 11.61 5.61 5.13
C LEU A 153 12.72 6.05 6.09
N ALA A 154 12.44 7.05 6.93
CA ALA A 154 13.36 7.51 7.97
C ALA A 154 13.63 6.42 9.00
N TRP A 155 12.60 5.71 9.46
CA TRP A 155 12.73 4.61 10.40
C TRP A 155 13.60 3.46 9.84
N LEU A 156 13.39 3.04 8.59
CA LEU A 156 14.22 2.02 7.93
C LEU A 156 15.69 2.45 7.81
N ALA A 157 15.97 3.76 7.67
CA ALA A 157 17.32 4.27 7.66
C ALA A 157 18.05 4.03 9.00
N THR A 158 17.33 4.17 10.13
CA THR A 158 17.90 3.93 11.47
C THR A 158 18.22 2.46 11.71
N LEU A 159 17.45 1.53 11.16
CA LEU A 159 17.73 0.09 11.28
C LEU A 159 19.03 -0.30 10.58
N SER A 160 19.27 0.26 9.40
CA SER A 160 20.51 -0.01 8.64
C SER A 160 21.74 0.50 9.36
N ALA A 161 21.65 1.66 10.00
CA ALA A 161 22.77 2.24 10.77
C ALA A 161 23.14 1.37 12.00
N LYS A 162 22.16 0.68 12.60
CA LYS A 162 22.40 -0.22 13.74
C LYS A 162 22.99 -1.59 13.34
N GLN A 163 22.86 -1.98 12.08
CA GLN A 163 23.37 -3.25 11.55
C GLN A 163 24.75 -3.12 10.90
N ALA A 164 25.25 -1.90 10.68
CA ALA A 164 26.61 -1.68 10.21
C ALA A 164 27.59 -2.14 11.30
N PRO A 165 28.61 -2.99 10.99
CA PRO A 165 29.63 -3.35 11.95
C PRO A 165 30.34 -2.07 12.43
N ALA A 166 30.58 -1.99 13.74
CA ALA A 166 31.40 -0.91 14.30
C ALA A 166 32.78 -0.93 13.64
N PRO A 167 33.39 0.23 13.35
CA PRO A 167 34.72 0.31 12.71
C PRO A 167 35.82 -0.31 13.54
#